data_b3a5ae8c54d9fb9e263afaa59f6e7ec1
#
_entry.id   b3a5ae8c54d9fb9e263afaa59f6e7ec1
#
_cell.length_a   1.000
_cell.length_b   1.000
_cell.length_c   1.000
_cell.angle_alpha   90.00
_cell.angle_beta   90.00
_cell.angle_gamma   90.00
#
_symmetry.space_group_name_H-M   'P 1'
#
loop_
_entity.id
_entity.type
_entity.pdbx_description
1 polymer ?
#
loop_
_entity_poly.entity_id
_entity_poly.type
_entity_poly.pdbx_seq_one_letter_code
_entity_poly.pdbx_strand_id
1 'polypeptide(L)'
;MIFLQFLLPQHLLSRLMFRFARIQVPWIKNRFTSWFVSKYGVNMNEAEQEDISAYEHFNDFFTRSLKDGLRPISDSKIISPVDGVVSQCGSIDESKIIQAKGKSYSVSALLSDKSRNDSYASFATIYLSPKDYHRIHMPCDGTLKSMKYIPGNLFSVNQNTVNSIDHVFSRNERLVCFFETDFGEIAVVMVGAIFVGSMQTLWEGQITPPYTKSVKTFEYKNRQIKLSKGDELGRFNMGSTVILLLPFDSPSLNIELGESLKMGQSVT
;
A
#
# COMPACT_ATOMS: atom_id res chain seq x y z
N MET A 1 19.87 -13.50 7.35
CA MET A 1 18.39 -13.65 7.18
C MET A 1 17.84 -13.08 5.85
N ILE A 2 18.43 -12.01 5.29
CA ILE A 2 17.92 -11.38 4.05
C ILE A 2 18.00 -12.34 2.85
N PHE A 3 19.14 -12.99 2.65
CA PHE A 3 19.31 -13.96 1.54
C PHE A 3 18.40 -15.21 1.63
N LEU A 4 17.93 -15.54 2.82
CA LEU A 4 17.00 -16.66 3.00
C LEU A 4 15.66 -16.40 2.28
N GLN A 5 15.27 -15.13 2.11
CA GLN A 5 14.04 -14.76 1.41
C GLN A 5 14.01 -15.23 -0.06
N PHE A 6 15.16 -15.38 -0.71
CA PHE A 6 15.24 -15.90 -2.09
C PHE A 6 14.93 -17.41 -2.18
N LEU A 7 15.14 -18.14 -1.09
CA LEU A 7 14.92 -19.60 -1.03
C LEU A 7 13.53 -19.97 -0.51
N LEU A 8 12.83 -19.02 0.15
CA LEU A 8 11.53 -19.29 0.70
C LEU A 8 10.45 -19.37 -0.40
N PRO A 9 9.53 -20.33 -0.32
CA PRO A 9 8.36 -20.39 -1.20
C PRO A 9 7.33 -19.30 -0.80
N GLN A 10 7.66 -18.03 -1.10
CA GLN A 10 6.96 -16.83 -0.61
C GLN A 10 5.45 -16.87 -0.85
N HIS A 11 5.04 -17.26 -2.07
CA HIS A 11 3.60 -17.36 -2.41
C HIS A 11 2.87 -18.48 -1.64
N LEU A 12 3.54 -19.60 -1.39
CA LEU A 12 2.96 -20.69 -0.59
C LEU A 12 2.76 -20.22 0.86
N LEU A 13 3.78 -19.61 1.45
CA LEU A 13 3.71 -19.07 2.81
C LEU A 13 2.63 -18.00 2.94
N SER A 14 2.51 -17.12 1.95
CA SER A 14 1.48 -16.08 1.93
C SER A 14 0.08 -16.66 1.78
N ARG A 15 -0.10 -17.74 0.98
CA ARG A 15 -1.39 -18.46 0.91
C ARG A 15 -1.76 -19.15 2.22
N LEU A 16 -0.79 -19.76 2.89
CA LEU A 16 -1.02 -20.38 4.19
C LEU A 16 -1.41 -19.31 5.23
N MET A 17 -0.69 -18.20 5.24
CA MET A 17 -1.01 -17.07 6.14
C MET A 17 -2.38 -16.46 5.83
N PHE A 18 -2.73 -16.31 4.55
CA PHE A 18 -4.04 -15.84 4.12
C PHE A 18 -5.18 -16.71 4.68
N ARG A 19 -5.02 -18.05 4.64
CA ARG A 19 -6.00 -18.97 5.22
C ARG A 19 -6.00 -18.92 6.74
N PHE A 20 -4.81 -18.90 7.35
CA PHE A 20 -4.67 -18.81 8.80
C PHE A 20 -5.32 -17.54 9.37
N ALA A 21 -5.08 -16.41 8.72
CA ALA A 21 -5.63 -15.12 9.15
C ALA A 21 -7.17 -15.04 9.07
N ARG A 22 -7.82 -16.00 8.42
CA ARG A 22 -9.29 -16.11 8.29
C ARG A 22 -9.90 -17.27 9.10
N ILE A 23 -9.13 -17.86 9.99
CA ILE A 23 -9.67 -18.85 10.95
C ILE A 23 -10.60 -18.13 11.92
N GLN A 24 -11.85 -18.63 12.01
CA GLN A 24 -12.90 -18.07 12.87
C GLN A 24 -12.96 -18.74 14.25
N VAL A 25 -12.13 -19.77 14.52
CA VAL A 25 -12.10 -20.47 15.81
C VAL A 25 -11.67 -19.49 16.91
N PRO A 26 -12.55 -19.17 17.89
CA PRO A 26 -12.35 -18.03 18.81
C PRO A 26 -11.04 -18.09 19.59
N TRP A 27 -10.67 -19.25 20.16
CA TRP A 27 -9.48 -19.38 20.96
C TRP A 27 -8.19 -19.20 20.15
N ILE A 28 -8.13 -19.68 18.90
CA ILE A 28 -6.97 -19.48 17.98
C ILE A 28 -6.88 -18.00 17.60
N LYS A 29 -7.98 -17.47 17.09
CA LYS A 29 -8.08 -16.08 16.64
C LYS A 29 -7.72 -15.10 17.74
N ASN A 30 -8.36 -15.20 18.91
CA ASN A 30 -8.19 -14.26 20.01
C ASN A 30 -6.76 -14.32 20.58
N ARG A 31 -6.20 -15.54 20.75
CA ARG A 31 -4.82 -15.69 21.23
C ARG A 31 -3.80 -15.10 20.24
N PHE A 32 -3.98 -15.35 18.93
CA PHE A 32 -3.09 -14.79 17.91
C PHE A 32 -3.23 -13.26 17.82
N THR A 33 -4.45 -12.73 17.83
CA THR A 33 -4.71 -11.29 17.80
C THR A 33 -4.15 -10.59 19.04
N SER A 34 -4.36 -11.14 20.25
CA SER A 34 -3.80 -10.57 21.49
C SER A 34 -2.27 -10.55 21.46
N TRP A 35 -1.65 -11.65 21.01
CA TRP A 35 -0.20 -11.71 20.84
C TRP A 35 0.28 -10.64 19.84
N PHE A 36 -0.41 -10.48 18.72
CA PHE A 36 -0.07 -9.49 17.70
C PHE A 36 -0.18 -8.06 18.22
N VAL A 37 -1.28 -7.73 18.89
CA VAL A 37 -1.51 -6.41 19.51
C VAL A 37 -0.38 -6.09 20.50
N SER A 38 -0.05 -7.02 21.39
CA SER A 38 1.04 -6.84 22.36
C SER A 38 2.41 -6.74 21.70
N LYS A 39 2.70 -7.62 20.72
CA LYS A 39 4.00 -7.70 20.05
C LYS A 39 4.35 -6.45 19.25
N TYR A 40 3.37 -5.88 18.56
CA TYR A 40 3.56 -4.73 17.68
C TYR A 40 3.10 -3.40 18.27
N GLY A 41 2.48 -3.41 19.46
CA GLY A 41 1.99 -2.20 20.12
C GLY A 41 0.83 -1.55 19.36
N VAL A 42 -0.14 -2.37 18.90
CA VAL A 42 -1.32 -1.84 18.20
C VAL A 42 -2.18 -1.04 19.17
N ASN A 43 -2.49 0.21 18.81
CA ASN A 43 -3.39 1.06 19.61
C ASN A 43 -4.85 0.70 19.32
N MET A 44 -5.45 -0.12 20.17
CA MET A 44 -6.86 -0.51 20.02
C MET A 44 -7.84 0.63 20.36
N ASN A 45 -7.42 1.65 21.10
CA ASN A 45 -8.29 2.80 21.41
C ASN A 45 -8.65 3.61 20.18
N GLU A 46 -7.89 3.49 19.07
CA GLU A 46 -8.20 4.11 17.80
C GLU A 46 -9.21 3.28 16.97
N ALA A 47 -9.33 1.99 17.23
CA ALA A 47 -10.23 1.12 16.48
C ALA A 47 -11.71 1.44 16.76
N GLU A 48 -12.55 1.40 15.75
CA GLU A 48 -14.00 1.50 15.91
C GLU A 48 -14.52 0.39 16.83
N GLN A 49 -14.01 -0.83 16.65
CA GLN A 49 -14.23 -1.96 17.53
C GLN A 49 -12.97 -2.22 18.36
N GLU A 50 -13.03 -1.90 19.67
CA GLU A 50 -11.87 -2.06 20.57
C GLU A 50 -11.70 -3.50 21.07
N ASP A 51 -12.80 -4.25 21.20
CA ASP A 51 -12.76 -5.64 21.67
C ASP A 51 -12.27 -6.57 20.56
N ILE A 52 -11.07 -7.12 20.73
CA ILE A 52 -10.48 -8.07 19.79
C ILE A 52 -11.30 -9.35 19.61
N SER A 53 -12.13 -9.70 20.57
CA SER A 53 -12.99 -10.89 20.50
C SER A 53 -14.17 -10.72 19.54
N ALA A 54 -14.58 -9.48 19.28
CA ALA A 54 -15.70 -9.15 18.41
C ALA A 54 -15.39 -9.26 16.91
N TYR A 55 -14.11 -9.24 16.52
CA TYR A 55 -13.74 -9.44 15.13
C TYR A 55 -14.00 -10.88 14.68
N GLU A 56 -14.45 -11.09 13.47
CA GLU A 56 -14.76 -12.41 12.94
C GLU A 56 -13.49 -13.29 12.83
N HIS A 57 -12.40 -12.70 12.38
CA HIS A 57 -11.09 -13.34 12.23
C HIS A 57 -9.94 -12.33 12.32
N PHE A 58 -8.69 -12.81 12.37
CA PHE A 58 -7.51 -11.92 12.47
C PHE A 58 -7.42 -10.90 11.33
N ASN A 59 -7.74 -11.29 10.09
CA ASN A 59 -7.68 -10.35 8.97
C ASN A 59 -8.69 -9.21 9.11
N ASP A 60 -9.85 -9.47 9.68
CA ASP A 60 -10.87 -8.45 9.96
C ASP A 60 -10.33 -7.41 10.97
N PHE A 61 -9.72 -7.88 12.06
CA PHE A 61 -8.97 -7.01 12.97
C PHE A 61 -7.85 -6.23 12.26
N PHE A 62 -7.08 -6.87 11.40
CA PHE A 62 -5.94 -6.24 10.73
C PHE A 62 -6.38 -5.10 9.80
N THR A 63 -7.52 -5.26 9.12
CA THR A 63 -8.14 -4.25 8.25
C THR A 63 -9.22 -3.43 8.97
N ARG A 64 -9.14 -3.34 10.29
CA ARG A 64 -10.10 -2.65 11.15
C ARG A 64 -10.39 -1.22 10.69
N SER A 65 -11.61 -0.75 10.91
CA SER A 65 -11.96 0.67 10.82
C SER A 65 -11.42 1.42 12.03
N LEU A 66 -11.19 2.70 11.85
CA LEU A 66 -10.89 3.63 12.95
C LEU A 66 -12.17 4.36 13.36
N LYS A 67 -12.19 4.86 14.59
CA LYS A 67 -13.26 5.74 15.08
C LYS A 67 -13.35 7.01 14.22
N ASP A 68 -14.54 7.51 14.04
CA ASP A 68 -14.77 8.75 13.31
C ASP A 68 -13.96 9.92 13.88
N GLY A 69 -13.46 10.78 12.99
CA GLY A 69 -12.73 12.00 13.35
C GLY A 69 -11.27 11.79 13.77
N LEU A 70 -10.77 10.55 13.91
CA LEU A 70 -9.36 10.28 14.28
C LEU A 70 -8.37 10.55 13.14
N ARG A 71 -8.84 10.62 11.93
CA ARG A 71 -8.05 10.96 10.73
C ARG A 71 -8.71 12.14 10.02
N PRO A 72 -8.54 13.37 10.56
CA PRO A 72 -9.09 14.55 9.91
C PRO A 72 -8.44 14.75 8.54
N ILE A 73 -9.25 15.07 7.56
CA ILE A 73 -8.81 15.34 6.19
C ILE A 73 -8.34 16.78 6.10
N SER A 74 -7.06 16.97 5.80
CA SER A 74 -6.48 18.30 5.58
C SER A 74 -7.11 18.98 4.35
N ASP A 75 -7.19 20.31 4.40
CA ASP A 75 -7.64 21.14 3.28
C ASP A 75 -6.60 21.24 2.14
N SER A 76 -5.36 20.73 2.36
CA SER A 76 -4.34 20.71 1.34
C SER A 76 -4.77 19.94 0.08
N LYS A 77 -4.15 20.22 -1.06
CA LYS A 77 -4.51 19.58 -2.34
C LYS A 77 -4.24 18.08 -2.36
N ILE A 78 -3.18 17.64 -1.68
CA ILE A 78 -2.79 16.23 -1.60
C ILE A 78 -2.55 15.86 -0.14
N ILE A 79 -3.13 14.73 0.26
CA ILE A 79 -3.00 14.17 1.61
C ILE A 79 -2.29 12.82 1.59
N SER A 80 -1.78 12.39 2.74
CA SER A 80 -1.28 11.03 2.91
C SER A 80 -2.40 10.01 2.69
N PRO A 81 -2.23 9.06 1.77
CA PRO A 81 -3.22 8.02 1.52
C PRO A 81 -3.28 6.97 2.63
N VAL A 82 -2.31 6.94 3.54
CA VAL A 82 -2.14 5.88 4.55
C VAL A 82 -1.50 6.41 5.84
N ASP A 83 -1.65 5.65 6.93
CA ASP A 83 -0.76 5.74 8.08
C ASP A 83 0.57 5.06 7.75
N GLY A 84 1.70 5.65 8.12
CA GLY A 84 3.00 5.02 7.91
C GLY A 84 4.18 5.96 8.10
N VAL A 85 5.34 5.50 7.66
CA VAL A 85 6.58 6.28 7.70
C VAL A 85 7.08 6.53 6.28
N VAL A 86 7.43 7.76 5.97
CA VAL A 86 8.04 8.12 4.68
C VAL A 86 9.40 7.43 4.58
N SER A 87 9.49 6.41 3.76
CA SER A 87 10.75 5.68 3.56
C SER A 87 11.62 6.31 2.48
N GLN A 88 11.01 6.98 1.50
CA GLN A 88 11.66 7.81 0.48
C GLN A 88 10.65 8.80 -0.10
N CYS A 89 11.10 9.98 -0.48
CA CYS A 89 10.34 10.97 -1.23
C CYS A 89 11.28 11.88 -2.03
N GLY A 90 10.78 12.54 -3.04
CA GLY A 90 11.54 13.51 -3.82
C GLY A 90 11.14 13.58 -5.30
N SER A 91 11.98 14.23 -6.09
CA SER A 91 11.86 14.32 -7.54
C SER A 91 12.17 12.98 -8.22
N ILE A 92 11.61 12.79 -9.40
CA ILE A 92 11.92 11.70 -10.30
C ILE A 92 12.85 12.25 -11.38
N ASP A 93 14.14 11.89 -11.30
CA ASP A 93 15.14 12.34 -12.26
C ASP A 93 15.49 11.21 -13.22
N GLU A 94 15.59 11.49 -14.53
CA GLU A 94 15.85 10.49 -15.59
C GLU A 94 14.93 9.25 -15.45
N SER A 95 13.66 9.47 -15.10
CA SER A 95 12.67 8.40 -14.87
C SER A 95 13.06 7.40 -13.76
N LYS A 96 13.93 7.79 -12.83
CA LYS A 96 14.40 6.95 -11.71
C LYS A 96 13.78 7.36 -10.39
N ILE A 97 13.35 6.37 -9.65
CA ILE A 97 12.81 6.48 -8.28
C ILE A 97 13.85 5.93 -7.31
N ILE A 98 14.19 6.71 -6.29
CA ILE A 98 15.11 6.27 -5.24
C ILE A 98 14.41 5.24 -4.35
N GLN A 99 15.03 4.07 -4.19
CA GLN A 99 14.58 3.03 -3.26
C GLN A 99 15.21 3.19 -1.88
N ALA A 100 16.52 3.43 -1.88
CA ALA A 100 17.35 3.62 -0.71
C ALA A 100 18.68 4.24 -1.17
N LYS A 101 19.58 4.62 -0.26
CA LYS A 101 20.90 5.17 -0.60
C LYS A 101 21.63 4.25 -1.60
N GLY A 102 21.98 4.80 -2.76
CA GLY A 102 22.69 4.10 -3.83
C GLY A 102 21.86 3.09 -4.62
N LYS A 103 20.54 3.01 -4.39
CA LYS A 103 19.64 2.09 -5.10
C LYS A 103 18.46 2.85 -5.69
N SER A 104 18.16 2.60 -6.94
CA SER A 104 17.01 3.16 -7.64
C SER A 104 16.38 2.13 -8.58
N TYR A 105 15.18 2.41 -9.05
CA TYR A 105 14.48 1.65 -10.09
C TYR A 105 13.72 2.62 -10.98
N SER A 106 13.39 2.19 -12.21
CA SER A 106 12.69 3.06 -13.15
C SER A 106 11.19 3.09 -12.89
N VAL A 107 10.56 4.21 -13.24
CA VAL A 107 9.09 4.35 -13.28
C VAL A 107 8.49 3.24 -14.15
N SER A 108 9.05 3.01 -15.34
CA SER A 108 8.58 1.97 -16.25
C SER A 108 8.64 0.56 -15.65
N ALA A 109 9.68 0.25 -14.85
CA ALA A 109 9.75 -1.02 -14.14
C ALA A 109 8.69 -1.13 -13.04
N LEU A 110 8.45 -0.05 -12.28
CA LEU A 110 7.41 -0.02 -11.26
C LEU A 110 6.02 -0.20 -11.86
N LEU A 111 5.70 0.49 -12.94
CA LEU A 111 4.37 0.49 -13.55
C LEU A 111 4.17 -0.65 -14.57
N SER A 112 5.24 -1.39 -14.90
CA SER A 112 5.26 -2.34 -16.03
C SER A 112 4.72 -1.68 -17.31
N ASP A 113 5.18 -0.44 -17.57
CA ASP A 113 4.70 0.40 -18.66
C ASP A 113 5.78 1.41 -19.09
N LYS A 114 6.34 1.21 -20.28
CA LYS A 114 7.39 2.08 -20.82
C LYS A 114 6.85 3.43 -21.31
N SER A 115 5.57 3.49 -21.68
CA SER A 115 4.96 4.72 -22.20
C SER A 115 4.79 5.80 -21.11
N ARG A 116 4.82 5.41 -19.83
CA ARG A 116 4.66 6.31 -18.68
C ARG A 116 5.98 6.70 -18.01
N ASN A 117 7.10 6.42 -18.65
CA ASN A 117 8.41 6.64 -18.03
C ASN A 117 8.60 8.09 -17.58
N ASP A 118 8.20 9.04 -18.42
CA ASP A 118 8.37 10.48 -18.22
C ASP A 118 7.08 11.21 -17.83
N SER A 119 6.10 10.47 -17.26
CA SER A 119 4.79 11.03 -16.91
C SER A 119 4.74 11.65 -15.51
N TYR A 120 5.72 11.37 -14.65
CA TYR A 120 5.70 11.76 -13.24
C TYR A 120 6.93 12.55 -12.86
N ALA A 121 6.73 13.58 -12.03
CA ALA A 121 7.77 14.50 -11.57
C ALA A 121 8.27 14.17 -10.16
N SER A 122 7.40 13.65 -9.30
CA SER A 122 7.75 13.38 -7.91
C SER A 122 7.08 12.11 -7.37
N PHE A 123 7.62 11.61 -6.27
CA PHE A 123 7.13 10.39 -5.62
C PHE A 123 7.21 10.48 -4.10
N ALA A 124 6.34 9.73 -3.44
CA ALA A 124 6.43 9.41 -2.02
C ALA A 124 6.25 7.91 -1.81
N THR A 125 7.18 7.28 -1.09
CA THR A 125 7.11 5.88 -0.68
C THR A 125 6.84 5.82 0.81
N ILE A 126 5.68 5.30 1.20
CA ILE A 126 5.23 5.27 2.60
C ILE A 126 5.13 3.80 3.03
N TYR A 127 5.88 3.43 4.05
CA TYR A 127 5.91 2.10 4.63
C TYR A 127 4.89 1.98 5.76
N LEU A 128 4.00 1.01 5.68
CA LEU A 128 3.03 0.67 6.72
C LEU A 128 3.61 -0.46 7.57
N SER A 129 3.88 -0.18 8.83
CA SER A 129 4.31 -1.20 9.79
C SER A 129 3.11 -2.05 10.26
N PRO A 130 3.31 -3.24 10.83
CA PRO A 130 2.21 -4.12 11.23
C PRO A 130 1.18 -3.51 12.19
N LYS A 131 1.55 -2.49 12.96
CA LYS A 131 0.65 -1.81 13.91
C LYS A 131 -0.24 -0.75 13.26
N ASP A 132 0.15 -0.25 12.08
CA ASP A 132 -0.51 0.88 11.45
C ASP A 132 -1.91 0.52 10.92
N TYR A 133 -2.64 1.52 10.50
CA TYR A 133 -3.92 1.38 9.81
C TYR A 133 -3.66 0.94 8.36
N HIS A 134 -4.32 -0.13 7.90
CA HIS A 134 -4.01 -0.78 6.62
C HIS A 134 -5.06 -0.59 5.52
N ARG A 135 -5.96 0.37 5.67
CA ARG A 135 -6.78 0.85 4.56
C ARG A 135 -6.08 1.99 3.85
N ILE A 136 -6.30 2.08 2.55
CA ILE A 136 -5.67 3.07 1.67
C ILE A 136 -6.77 3.99 1.19
N HIS A 137 -6.50 5.28 1.21
CA HIS A 137 -7.45 6.32 0.87
C HIS A 137 -6.98 7.16 -0.32
N MET A 138 -7.91 7.82 -0.99
CA MET A 138 -7.59 8.72 -2.08
C MET A 138 -6.81 9.94 -1.57
N PRO A 139 -5.64 10.23 -2.16
CA PRO A 139 -4.84 11.38 -1.74
C PRO A 139 -5.43 12.72 -2.19
N CYS A 140 -6.27 12.73 -3.22
CA CYS A 140 -6.97 13.88 -3.79
C CYS A 140 -8.20 13.39 -4.55
N ASP A 141 -9.06 14.30 -5.00
CA ASP A 141 -10.18 13.94 -5.86
C ASP A 141 -9.68 13.35 -7.19
N GLY A 142 -10.32 12.29 -7.66
CA GLY A 142 -9.90 11.67 -8.91
C GLY A 142 -10.89 10.68 -9.49
N THR A 143 -10.74 10.43 -10.79
CA THR A 143 -11.52 9.44 -11.54
C THR A 143 -10.62 8.30 -11.96
N LEU A 144 -10.94 7.07 -11.58
CA LEU A 144 -10.19 5.88 -11.94
C LEU A 144 -10.23 5.64 -13.45
N LYS A 145 -9.06 5.60 -14.08
CA LYS A 145 -8.89 5.34 -15.53
C LYS A 145 -8.65 3.87 -15.80
N SER A 146 -7.70 3.32 -15.08
CA SER A 146 -7.32 1.92 -15.22
C SER A 146 -6.65 1.41 -13.94
N MET A 147 -6.59 0.10 -13.80
CA MET A 147 -5.86 -0.59 -12.74
C MET A 147 -5.02 -1.70 -13.37
N LYS A 148 -3.80 -1.88 -12.89
CA LYS A 148 -2.89 -2.90 -13.40
C LYS A 148 -2.38 -3.76 -12.24
N TYR A 149 -2.70 -5.04 -12.25
CA TYR A 149 -2.07 -6.02 -11.38
C TYR A 149 -0.79 -6.53 -12.03
N ILE A 150 0.30 -6.48 -11.32
CA ILE A 150 1.63 -6.88 -11.78
C ILE A 150 2.14 -7.99 -10.86
N PRO A 151 2.24 -9.24 -11.34
CA PRO A 151 2.79 -10.34 -10.56
C PRO A 151 4.26 -10.11 -10.24
N GLY A 152 4.71 -10.64 -9.12
CA GLY A 152 6.09 -10.48 -8.70
C GLY A 152 6.44 -11.35 -7.51
N ASN A 153 7.58 -11.09 -6.89
CA ASN A 153 7.99 -11.70 -5.64
C ASN A 153 7.20 -11.10 -4.45
N LEU A 154 7.42 -11.66 -3.28
CA LEU A 154 6.88 -11.15 -2.02
C LEU A 154 8.03 -10.98 -1.01
N PHE A 155 9.06 -10.21 -1.38
CA PHE A 155 10.11 -9.84 -0.43
C PHE A 155 9.53 -8.97 0.68
N SER A 156 10.07 -9.06 1.88
CA SER A 156 9.78 -8.07 2.92
C SER A 156 10.11 -6.66 2.42
N VAL A 157 9.30 -5.68 2.81
CA VAL A 157 9.49 -4.27 2.47
C VAL A 157 9.99 -3.43 3.65
N ASN A 158 10.46 -4.09 4.72
CA ASN A 158 11.11 -3.39 5.83
C ASN A 158 12.45 -2.76 5.40
N GLN A 159 12.90 -1.76 6.14
CA GLN A 159 14.08 -0.96 5.82
C GLN A 159 15.34 -1.81 5.58
N ASN A 160 15.55 -2.88 6.36
CA ASN A 160 16.73 -3.75 6.19
C ASN A 160 16.72 -4.46 4.83
N THR A 161 15.56 -4.93 4.38
CA THR A 161 15.42 -5.58 3.08
C THR A 161 15.56 -4.56 1.94
N VAL A 162 14.91 -3.41 2.05
CA VAL A 162 14.97 -2.32 1.07
C VAL A 162 16.40 -1.81 0.88
N ASN A 163 17.18 -1.73 1.95
CA ASN A 163 18.59 -1.34 1.89
C ASN A 163 19.50 -2.41 1.27
N SER A 164 19.09 -3.69 1.28
CA SER A 164 19.95 -4.82 0.91
C SER A 164 19.64 -5.43 -0.44
N ILE A 165 18.36 -5.47 -0.83
CA ILE A 165 17.90 -6.09 -2.09
C ILE A 165 17.61 -4.98 -3.11
N ASP A 166 18.13 -5.10 -4.33
CA ASP A 166 17.88 -4.15 -5.39
C ASP A 166 16.48 -4.33 -5.98
N HIS A 167 15.86 -3.19 -6.33
CA HIS A 167 14.59 -3.13 -7.05
C HIS A 167 13.42 -3.82 -6.33
N VAL A 168 13.39 -3.85 -4.97
CA VAL A 168 12.38 -4.55 -4.19
C VAL A 168 10.97 -4.17 -4.64
N PHE A 169 10.68 -2.88 -4.74
CA PHE A 169 9.34 -2.39 -5.06
C PHE A 169 8.89 -2.71 -6.49
N SER A 170 9.79 -2.69 -7.47
CA SER A 170 9.49 -3.07 -8.85
C SER A 170 9.54 -4.58 -9.10
N ARG A 171 10.11 -5.37 -8.18
CA ARG A 171 10.14 -6.84 -8.23
C ARG A 171 9.01 -7.49 -7.48
N ASN A 172 8.46 -6.82 -6.47
CA ASN A 172 7.35 -7.35 -5.69
C ASN A 172 6.02 -7.28 -6.47
N GLU A 173 5.14 -8.23 -6.14
CA GLU A 173 3.73 -8.19 -6.54
C GLU A 173 3.13 -6.85 -6.15
N ARG A 174 2.39 -6.23 -7.07
CA ARG A 174 1.82 -4.91 -6.83
C ARG A 174 0.57 -4.64 -7.66
N LEU A 175 -0.22 -3.73 -7.17
CA LEU A 175 -1.40 -3.20 -7.83
C LEU A 175 -1.19 -1.71 -8.07
N VAL A 176 -1.34 -1.27 -9.30
CA VAL A 176 -1.22 0.13 -9.70
C VAL A 176 -2.60 0.64 -10.09
N CYS A 177 -3.06 1.70 -9.42
CA CYS A 177 -4.31 2.39 -9.74
C CYS A 177 -3.98 3.76 -10.34
N PHE A 178 -4.46 4.03 -11.55
CA PHE A 178 -4.25 5.29 -12.27
C PHE A 178 -5.52 6.13 -12.20
N PHE A 179 -5.38 7.33 -11.67
CA PHE A 179 -6.49 8.28 -11.50
C PHE A 179 -6.21 9.56 -12.27
N GLU A 180 -7.20 10.03 -13.00
CA GLU A 180 -7.22 11.40 -13.55
C GLU A 180 -7.64 12.36 -12.47
N THR A 181 -6.88 13.42 -12.29
CA THR A 181 -7.09 14.49 -11.29
C THR A 181 -7.01 15.87 -11.93
N ASP A 182 -7.29 16.93 -11.18
CA ASP A 182 -7.22 18.31 -11.67
C ASP A 182 -5.80 18.74 -12.11
N PHE A 183 -4.76 18.05 -11.64
CA PHE A 183 -3.36 18.32 -11.99
C PHE A 183 -2.71 17.23 -12.87
N GLY A 184 -3.53 16.33 -13.45
CA GLY A 184 -3.10 15.27 -14.33
C GLY A 184 -3.22 13.88 -13.72
N GLU A 185 -2.64 12.86 -14.39
CA GLU A 185 -2.72 11.47 -13.94
C GLU A 185 -1.78 11.23 -12.76
N ILE A 186 -2.33 10.74 -11.65
CA ILE A 186 -1.56 10.18 -10.54
C ILE A 186 -1.57 8.66 -10.58
N ALA A 187 -0.53 8.04 -9.98
CA ALA A 187 -0.54 6.59 -9.74
C ALA A 187 -0.41 6.29 -8.25
N VAL A 188 -1.35 5.49 -7.73
CA VAL A 188 -1.28 4.92 -6.38
C VAL A 188 -0.87 3.46 -6.53
N VAL A 189 0.34 3.12 -6.05
CA VAL A 189 0.92 1.79 -6.18
C VAL A 189 0.90 1.08 -4.84
N MET A 190 0.15 0.00 -4.77
CA MET A 190 0.06 -0.88 -3.61
C MET A 190 1.08 -2.01 -3.78
N VAL A 191 2.14 -2.04 -2.99
CA VAL A 191 3.20 -3.06 -3.08
C VAL A 191 3.01 -4.12 -2.02
N GLY A 192 2.83 -5.37 -2.44
CA GLY A 192 2.73 -6.53 -1.57
C GLY A 192 4.10 -6.95 -0.98
N ALA A 193 4.05 -7.74 0.09
CA ALA A 193 5.23 -8.29 0.74
C ALA A 193 4.97 -9.72 1.27
N ILE A 194 5.97 -10.39 1.81
CA ILE A 194 5.83 -11.72 2.40
C ILE A 194 4.80 -11.71 3.54
N PHE A 195 3.98 -12.74 3.58
CA PHE A 195 2.80 -12.89 4.43
C PHE A 195 1.63 -11.94 4.11
N VAL A 196 1.82 -10.98 3.20
CA VAL A 196 0.87 -9.92 2.87
C VAL A 196 0.05 -10.23 1.65
N GLY A 197 0.55 -10.88 0.68
CA GLY A 197 0.04 -11.24 -0.64
C GLY A 197 -1.48 -11.25 -0.87
N SER A 198 -2.19 -10.25 -0.33
CA SER A 198 -3.61 -10.05 -0.56
C SER A 198 -3.91 -8.56 -0.58
N MET A 199 -4.34 -8.10 -1.74
CA MET A 199 -4.77 -6.73 -2.00
C MET A 199 -6.21 -6.72 -2.43
N GLN A 200 -6.94 -5.70 -1.99
CA GLN A 200 -8.35 -5.51 -2.28
C GLN A 200 -8.62 -4.05 -2.64
N THR A 201 -9.50 -3.82 -3.62
CA THR A 201 -10.05 -2.49 -3.94
C THR A 201 -11.55 -2.49 -3.71
N LEU A 202 -12.14 -1.30 -3.54
CA LEU A 202 -13.59 -1.20 -3.31
C LEU A 202 -14.41 -1.56 -4.56
N TRP A 203 -13.84 -1.41 -5.75
CA TRP A 203 -14.57 -1.60 -7.02
C TRP A 203 -14.40 -2.99 -7.66
N GLU A 204 -13.33 -3.74 -7.34
CA GLU A 204 -13.10 -5.11 -7.84
C GLU A 204 -13.06 -6.14 -6.72
N GLY A 205 -13.14 -5.72 -5.45
CA GLY A 205 -12.99 -6.62 -4.32
C GLY A 205 -11.58 -7.18 -4.22
N GLN A 206 -11.44 -8.44 -3.85
CA GLN A 206 -10.14 -9.09 -3.66
C GLN A 206 -9.45 -9.37 -5.00
N ILE A 207 -8.26 -8.79 -5.18
CA ILE A 207 -7.43 -8.98 -6.37
C ILE A 207 -6.53 -10.21 -6.22
N THR A 208 -5.95 -10.39 -5.04
CA THR A 208 -5.09 -11.55 -4.72
C THR A 208 -5.44 -12.13 -3.35
N PRO A 209 -5.26 -13.45 -3.09
CA PRO A 209 -5.21 -14.50 -4.11
C PRO A 209 -6.52 -14.64 -4.90
N PRO A 210 -6.56 -15.27 -6.09
CA PRO A 210 -5.54 -16.13 -6.67
C PRO A 210 -4.42 -15.35 -7.35
N TYR A 211 -3.17 -15.79 -7.17
CA TYR A 211 -2.01 -15.22 -7.84
C TYR A 211 -1.95 -15.65 -9.30
N THR A 212 -1.69 -14.73 -10.20
CA THR A 212 -1.49 -15.01 -11.62
C THR A 212 -0.04 -14.77 -12.02
N LYS A 213 0.38 -15.37 -13.14
CA LYS A 213 1.75 -15.21 -13.67
C LYS A 213 1.87 -14.11 -14.70
N SER A 214 0.76 -13.55 -15.16
CA SER A 214 0.70 -12.50 -16.17
C SER A 214 0.17 -11.20 -15.60
N VAL A 215 0.62 -10.09 -16.14
CA VAL A 215 0.06 -8.77 -15.88
C VAL A 215 -1.41 -8.77 -16.32
N LYS A 216 -2.28 -8.21 -15.47
CA LYS A 216 -3.70 -8.00 -15.79
C LYS A 216 -3.99 -6.51 -15.77
N THR A 217 -4.59 -6.01 -16.83
CA THR A 217 -5.05 -4.62 -16.92
C THR A 217 -6.57 -4.59 -16.90
N PHE A 218 -7.12 -3.69 -16.09
CA PHE A 218 -8.53 -3.42 -15.95
C PHE A 218 -8.78 -2.00 -16.45
N GLU A 219 -9.61 -1.85 -17.46
CA GLU A 219 -9.97 -0.54 -18.04
C GLU A 219 -11.35 -0.12 -17.57
N TYR A 220 -11.47 1.13 -17.11
CA TYR A 220 -12.72 1.65 -16.54
C TYR A 220 -13.38 2.76 -17.38
N LYS A 221 -13.00 2.87 -18.68
CA LYS A 221 -13.50 3.92 -19.58
C LYS A 221 -15.02 4.08 -19.60
N ASN A 222 -15.74 2.96 -19.40
CA ASN A 222 -17.21 2.93 -19.40
C ASN A 222 -17.84 2.94 -17.99
N ARG A 223 -17.01 2.92 -16.94
CA ARG A 223 -17.45 2.98 -15.52
C ARG A 223 -16.84 4.24 -14.91
N GLN A 224 -17.67 5.22 -14.62
CA GLN A 224 -17.21 6.46 -13.96
C GLN A 224 -17.01 6.22 -12.46
N ILE A 225 -15.90 5.60 -12.08
CA ILE A 225 -15.53 5.40 -10.68
C ILE A 225 -14.81 6.67 -10.23
N LYS A 226 -15.55 7.53 -9.51
CA LYS A 226 -15.03 8.77 -8.91
C LYS A 226 -14.85 8.55 -7.43
N LEU A 227 -13.71 8.96 -6.92
CA LEU A 227 -13.40 8.97 -5.49
C LEU A 227 -12.98 10.37 -5.07
N SER A 228 -13.53 10.82 -3.96
CA SER A 228 -13.14 12.08 -3.34
C SER A 228 -11.89 11.90 -2.47
N LYS A 229 -11.20 12.99 -2.21
CA LYS A 229 -10.09 13.05 -1.26
C LYS A 229 -10.51 12.46 0.10
N GLY A 230 -9.77 11.46 0.59
CA GLY A 230 -10.09 10.76 1.82
C GLY A 230 -11.00 9.53 1.68
N ASP A 231 -11.66 9.30 0.53
CA ASP A 231 -12.43 8.07 0.32
C ASP A 231 -11.55 6.83 0.37
N GLU A 232 -12.04 5.72 0.94
CA GLU A 232 -11.30 4.46 0.92
C GLU A 232 -11.15 3.99 -0.54
N LEU A 233 -9.92 3.69 -0.93
CA LEU A 233 -9.57 3.12 -2.24
C LEU A 233 -9.52 1.59 -2.17
N GLY A 234 -8.98 1.08 -1.09
CA GLY A 234 -8.75 -0.33 -0.92
C GLY A 234 -7.97 -0.64 0.35
N ARG A 235 -7.52 -1.87 0.48
CA ARG A 235 -6.81 -2.31 1.68
C ARG A 235 -5.81 -3.42 1.40
N PHE A 236 -4.81 -3.49 2.26
CA PHE A 236 -3.95 -4.64 2.37
C PHE A 236 -4.49 -5.58 3.45
N ASN A 237 -4.58 -6.84 3.13
CA ASN A 237 -4.98 -7.84 4.13
C ASN A 237 -3.83 -8.28 5.05
N MET A 238 -2.64 -7.68 4.95
CA MET A 238 -1.48 -7.68 5.88
C MET A 238 -0.37 -6.77 5.32
N GLY A 239 0.42 -6.08 6.16
CA GLY A 239 1.37 -4.98 5.96
C GLY A 239 2.16 -4.82 4.64
N SER A 240 2.53 -3.56 4.29
CA SER A 240 2.97 -3.26 2.92
C SER A 240 3.54 -1.85 2.76
N THR A 241 3.68 -1.43 1.51
CA THR A 241 4.14 -0.09 1.13
C THR A 241 3.19 0.49 0.10
N VAL A 242 2.89 1.77 0.23
CA VAL A 242 2.21 2.55 -0.80
C VAL A 242 3.23 3.50 -1.44
N ILE A 243 3.23 3.55 -2.78
CA ILE A 243 4.01 4.53 -3.53
C ILE A 243 3.03 5.42 -4.27
N LEU A 244 3.14 6.73 -4.04
CA LEU A 244 2.40 7.76 -4.74
C LEU A 244 3.31 8.36 -5.80
N LEU A 245 2.85 8.38 -7.07
CA LEU A 245 3.52 9.08 -8.16
C LEU A 245 2.67 10.27 -8.58
N LEU A 246 3.29 11.44 -8.68
CA LEU A 246 2.64 12.70 -8.96
C LEU A 246 3.16 13.31 -10.26
N PRO A 247 2.28 13.87 -11.12
CA PRO A 247 2.64 14.50 -12.37
C PRO A 247 3.31 15.87 -12.17
N PHE A 248 3.79 16.50 -13.25
CA PHE A 248 4.53 17.75 -13.23
C PHE A 248 3.72 18.94 -12.70
N ASP A 249 2.41 18.97 -12.96
CA ASP A 249 1.53 20.07 -12.53
C ASP A 249 1.00 19.90 -11.09
N SER A 250 1.46 18.86 -10.39
CA SER A 250 1.07 18.65 -8.99
C SER A 250 1.78 19.63 -8.05
N PRO A 251 1.18 19.95 -6.89
CA PRO A 251 1.88 20.67 -5.83
C PRO A 251 3.13 19.91 -5.38
N SER A 252 4.16 20.68 -4.99
CA SER A 252 5.40 20.11 -4.46
C SER A 252 5.17 19.36 -3.15
N LEU A 253 5.83 18.22 -2.99
CA LEU A 253 5.82 17.48 -1.73
C LEU A 253 6.57 18.26 -0.64
N ASN A 254 5.96 18.35 0.54
CA ASN A 254 6.51 18.99 1.75
C ASN A 254 6.56 17.96 2.89
N ILE A 255 7.24 16.86 2.66
CA ILE A 255 7.44 15.76 3.61
C ILE A 255 8.90 15.34 3.60
N GLU A 256 9.37 14.77 4.71
CA GLU A 256 10.76 14.38 4.88
C GLU A 256 10.94 12.87 5.10
N LEU A 257 12.11 12.37 4.76
CA LEU A 257 12.53 11.00 5.03
C LEU A 257 12.44 10.70 6.54
N GLY A 258 11.76 9.61 6.89
CA GLY A 258 11.56 9.19 8.27
C GLY A 258 10.38 9.86 8.97
N GLU A 259 9.70 10.80 8.33
CA GLU A 259 8.49 11.43 8.88
C GLU A 259 7.38 10.39 9.05
N SER A 260 6.69 10.46 10.20
CA SER A 260 5.51 9.64 10.47
C SER A 260 4.26 10.37 10.03
N LEU A 261 3.55 9.80 9.08
CA LEU A 261 2.32 10.35 8.54
C LEU A 261 1.10 9.58 9.05
N LYS A 262 0.01 10.31 9.19
CA LYS A 262 -1.33 9.74 9.35
C LYS A 262 -2.14 9.98 8.08
N MET A 263 -3.00 9.01 7.73
CA MET A 263 -3.96 9.19 6.64
C MET A 263 -4.73 10.51 6.85
N GLY A 264 -4.88 11.28 5.79
CA GLY A 264 -5.54 12.58 5.84
C GLY A 264 -4.62 13.79 6.12
N GLN A 265 -3.39 13.57 6.62
CA GLN A 265 -2.42 14.67 6.81
C GLN A 265 -1.93 15.24 5.47
N SER A 266 -1.65 16.53 5.43
CA SER A 266 -1.03 17.17 4.26
C SER A 266 0.30 16.53 3.90
N VAL A 267 0.55 16.36 2.60
CA VAL A 267 1.87 16.00 2.07
C VAL A 267 2.43 17.05 1.11
N THR A 268 1.68 18.15 0.93
CA THR A 268 2.05 19.31 0.07
C THR A 268 1.89 20.61 0.78
#